data_fc34c617de369111b46fe7ab8e532002
#
_entry.id   fc34c617de369111b46fe7ab8e532002
#
_cell.length_a   1.000
_cell.length_b   1.000
_cell.length_c   1.000
_cell.angle_alpha   90.00
_cell.angle_beta   90.00
_cell.angle_gamma   90.00
#
_symmetry.space_group_name_H-M   'P 1'
#
loop_
_entity.id
_entity.type
_entity.pdbx_description
1 polymer ?
#
loop_
_entity_poly.entity_id
_entity_poly.type
_entity_poly.pdbx_seq_one_letter_code
_entity_poly.pdbx_strand_id
1 'polypeptide(L)'
;MFRTILFLLVAVTTFNSNASYQSTSNKHQKEFVLIQDQFNEIKPLIVSASRKQGVHAGMLATTIYRESRFNKNVGKNKSSSASSVVQMTTGTKRSMIRLYGKQLNIPKNADLNKPKYAVQLAAVYMKHIEDHLTKQLKRKPSTAEIALGYRFGESAAVAMIKKKSSVGKRWMDSYRKDAAFYGAKMTPPKAETRQLAFAKEDRDQRVAELQKIWDTLYTKISPASGTLLANNTIMKGALL
;
A
#
# COMPACT_ATOMS: atom_id res chain seq x y z
N MET A 1 -17.42 52.44 23.67
CA MET A 1 -17.10 51.16 24.27
C MET A 1 -17.53 49.92 23.42
N PHE A 2 -18.41 50.03 22.44
CA PHE A 2 -18.91 48.88 21.66
C PHE A 2 -18.00 48.37 20.49
N ARG A 3 -17.03 49.18 20.04
CA ARG A 3 -16.15 48.81 18.93
C ARG A 3 -15.01 47.82 19.31
N THR A 4 -14.55 47.87 20.55
CA THR A 4 -13.42 47.03 21.00
C THR A 4 -13.81 45.58 21.27
N ILE A 5 -15.06 45.31 21.65
CA ILE A 5 -15.57 43.96 21.94
C ILE A 5 -15.78 43.15 20.64
N LEU A 6 -16.18 43.82 19.55
CA LEU A 6 -16.40 43.15 18.25
C LEU A 6 -15.08 42.61 17.64
N PHE A 7 -13.97 43.32 17.79
CA PHE A 7 -12.66 42.88 17.30
C PHE A 7 -12.10 41.72 18.09
N LEU A 8 -12.38 41.62 19.39
CA LEU A 8 -11.92 40.50 20.22
C LEU A 8 -12.66 39.17 19.88
N LEU A 9 -13.96 39.25 19.55
CA LEU A 9 -14.77 38.10 19.19
C LEU A 9 -14.39 37.50 17.81
N VAL A 10 -14.05 38.38 16.84
CA VAL A 10 -13.58 37.93 15.51
C VAL A 10 -12.20 37.26 15.58
N ALA A 11 -11.29 37.77 16.42
CA ALA A 11 -9.97 37.20 16.59
C ALA A 11 -10.02 35.81 17.25
N VAL A 12 -10.92 35.55 18.21
CA VAL A 12 -11.08 34.29 18.89
C VAL A 12 -11.70 33.24 17.96
N THR A 13 -12.66 33.59 17.12
CA THR A 13 -13.28 32.65 16.17
C THR A 13 -12.35 32.24 15.03
N THR A 14 -11.51 33.16 14.54
CA THR A 14 -10.51 32.85 13.51
C THR A 14 -9.36 31.99 14.04
N PHE A 15 -8.96 32.16 15.30
CA PHE A 15 -7.91 31.34 15.93
C PHE A 15 -8.35 29.88 16.12
N ASN A 16 -9.61 29.66 16.56
CA ASN A 16 -10.15 28.32 16.73
C ASN A 16 -10.36 27.57 15.39
N SER A 17 -10.72 28.27 14.32
CA SER A 17 -10.87 27.63 13.00
C SER A 17 -9.52 27.20 12.41
N ASN A 18 -8.46 27.99 12.60
CA ASN A 18 -7.12 27.63 12.15
C ASN A 18 -6.52 26.47 12.94
N ALA A 19 -6.73 26.41 14.25
CA ALA A 19 -6.26 25.30 15.09
C ALA A 19 -6.94 23.97 14.73
N SER A 20 -8.25 23.98 14.45
CA SER A 20 -8.98 22.79 14.04
C SER A 20 -8.59 22.34 12.62
N TYR A 21 -8.33 23.26 11.70
CA TYR A 21 -7.86 22.94 10.34
C TYR A 21 -6.45 22.36 10.35
N GLN A 22 -5.51 22.90 11.12
CA GLN A 22 -4.17 22.36 11.27
C GLN A 22 -4.17 20.99 11.94
N SER A 23 -5.02 20.76 12.93
CA SER A 23 -5.16 19.47 13.61
C SER A 23 -5.66 18.37 12.65
N THR A 24 -6.67 18.66 11.83
CA THR A 24 -7.19 17.73 10.82
C THR A 24 -6.19 17.45 9.71
N SER A 25 -5.47 18.45 9.23
CA SER A 25 -4.41 18.32 8.23
C SER A 25 -3.30 17.39 8.73
N ASN A 26 -2.81 17.60 9.95
CA ASN A 26 -1.77 16.75 10.56
C ASN A 26 -2.23 15.30 10.76
N LYS A 27 -3.50 15.07 11.10
CA LYS A 27 -4.07 13.73 11.24
C LYS A 27 -4.09 12.99 9.89
N HIS A 28 -4.57 13.63 8.83
CA HIS A 28 -4.60 13.04 7.49
C HIS A 28 -3.21 12.76 6.94
N GLN A 29 -2.25 13.64 7.21
CA GLN A 29 -0.87 13.43 6.80
C GLN A 29 -0.24 12.22 7.52
N LYS A 30 -0.44 12.08 8.83
CA LYS A 30 0.01 10.91 9.61
C LYS A 30 -0.62 9.61 9.10
N GLU A 31 -1.92 9.62 8.82
CA GLU A 31 -2.63 8.46 8.26
C GLU A 31 -2.08 8.09 6.88
N PHE A 32 -1.81 9.07 6.03
CA PHE A 32 -1.24 8.84 4.70
C PHE A 32 0.15 8.21 4.78
N VAL A 33 1.04 8.72 5.65
CA VAL A 33 2.37 8.17 5.87
C VAL A 33 2.28 6.72 6.36
N LEU A 34 1.44 6.44 7.34
CA LEU A 34 1.23 5.09 7.85
C LEU A 34 0.78 4.10 6.76
N ILE A 35 -0.16 4.50 5.92
CA ILE A 35 -0.63 3.66 4.80
C ILE A 35 0.49 3.42 3.79
N GLN A 36 1.33 4.44 3.53
CA GLN A 36 2.46 4.31 2.62
C GLN A 36 3.52 3.34 3.15
N ASP A 37 3.83 3.39 4.45
CA ASP A 37 4.77 2.47 5.09
C ASP A 37 4.27 1.03 5.06
N GLN A 38 2.98 0.82 5.41
CA GLN A 38 2.32 -0.49 5.33
C GLN A 38 2.29 -1.04 3.89
N PHE A 39 2.07 -0.17 2.90
CA PHE A 39 2.15 -0.55 1.50
C PHE A 39 3.56 -1.00 1.11
N ASN A 40 4.59 -0.23 1.49
CA ASN A 40 5.98 -0.55 1.18
C ASN A 40 6.40 -1.91 1.78
N GLU A 41 5.96 -2.22 2.98
CA GLU A 41 6.21 -3.51 3.64
C GLU A 41 5.59 -4.69 2.86
N ILE A 42 4.38 -4.51 2.34
CA ILE A 42 3.61 -5.58 1.68
C ILE A 42 3.90 -5.68 0.17
N LYS A 43 4.38 -4.61 -0.45
CA LYS A 43 4.63 -4.51 -1.90
C LYS A 43 5.45 -5.67 -2.48
N PRO A 44 6.55 -6.13 -1.87
CA PRO A 44 7.32 -7.28 -2.39
C PRO A 44 6.49 -8.56 -2.48
N LEU A 45 5.60 -8.79 -1.50
CA LEU A 45 4.69 -9.94 -1.47
C LEU A 45 3.66 -9.86 -2.60
N ILE A 46 3.11 -8.66 -2.85
CA ILE A 46 2.17 -8.41 -3.95
C ILE A 46 2.83 -8.70 -5.29
N VAL A 47 4.03 -8.16 -5.53
CA VAL A 47 4.79 -8.40 -6.77
C VAL A 47 5.05 -9.89 -6.98
N SER A 48 5.53 -10.58 -5.95
CA SER A 48 5.83 -12.01 -6.01
C SER A 48 4.59 -12.85 -6.30
N ALA A 49 3.49 -12.62 -5.56
CA ALA A 49 2.25 -13.37 -5.71
C ALA A 49 1.59 -13.11 -7.07
N SER A 50 1.55 -11.85 -7.52
CA SER A 50 1.00 -11.46 -8.82
C SER A 50 1.73 -12.13 -9.97
N ARG A 51 3.07 -12.15 -9.94
CA ARG A 51 3.89 -12.81 -10.96
C ARG A 51 3.63 -14.30 -10.99
N LYS A 52 3.57 -14.96 -9.83
CA LYS A 52 3.33 -16.41 -9.73
C LYS A 52 1.96 -16.84 -10.25
N GLN A 53 0.94 -15.99 -10.06
CA GLN A 53 -0.43 -16.33 -10.45
C GLN A 53 -0.87 -15.70 -11.79
N GLY A 54 -0.02 -14.90 -12.42
CA GLY A 54 -0.36 -14.21 -13.65
C GLY A 54 -1.46 -13.15 -13.49
N VAL A 55 -1.65 -12.61 -12.27
CA VAL A 55 -2.64 -11.56 -12.02
C VAL A 55 -1.98 -10.17 -12.04
N HIS A 56 -2.78 -9.14 -12.34
CA HIS A 56 -2.28 -7.77 -12.39
C HIS A 56 -1.91 -7.26 -10.99
N ALA A 57 -0.65 -6.86 -10.78
CA ALA A 57 -0.15 -6.45 -9.47
C ALA A 57 -0.89 -5.23 -8.89
N GLY A 58 -1.23 -4.24 -9.73
CA GLY A 58 -2.01 -3.07 -9.33
C GLY A 58 -3.44 -3.45 -8.90
N MET A 59 -4.06 -4.45 -9.53
CA MET A 59 -5.35 -4.97 -9.09
C MET A 59 -5.26 -5.58 -7.69
N LEU A 60 -4.27 -6.43 -7.44
CA LEU A 60 -4.06 -7.04 -6.13
C LEU A 60 -3.77 -5.99 -5.05
N ALA A 61 -2.91 -5.02 -5.35
CA ALA A 61 -2.61 -3.91 -4.44
C ALA A 61 -3.85 -3.08 -4.09
N THR A 62 -4.63 -2.69 -5.11
CA THR A 62 -5.88 -1.91 -4.92
C THR A 62 -6.88 -2.66 -4.08
N THR A 63 -7.04 -3.96 -4.31
CA THR A 63 -7.96 -4.77 -3.53
C THR A 63 -7.52 -4.86 -2.07
N ILE A 64 -6.24 -5.13 -1.79
CA ILE A 64 -5.71 -5.16 -0.42
C ILE A 64 -5.88 -3.81 0.27
N TYR A 65 -5.64 -2.70 -0.43
CA TYR A 65 -5.92 -1.36 0.09
C TYR A 65 -7.39 -1.19 0.51
N ARG A 66 -8.31 -1.57 -0.34
CA ARG A 66 -9.77 -1.44 -0.06
C ARG A 66 -10.24 -2.35 1.06
N GLU A 67 -9.59 -3.48 1.27
CA GLU A 67 -9.96 -4.42 2.35
C GLU A 67 -9.39 -4.03 3.72
N SER A 68 -8.17 -3.47 3.77
CA SER A 68 -7.48 -3.26 5.05
C SER A 68 -6.63 -1.99 5.12
N ARG A 69 -6.50 -1.20 4.03
CA ARG A 69 -5.49 -0.13 3.87
C ARG A 69 -4.06 -0.65 4.11
N PHE A 70 -3.79 -1.88 3.72
CA PHE A 70 -2.55 -2.63 3.96
C PHE A 70 -2.24 -2.94 5.43
N ASN A 71 -3.17 -2.68 6.35
CA ASN A 71 -2.98 -2.96 7.76
C ASN A 71 -3.00 -4.47 8.02
N LYS A 72 -1.83 -5.04 8.34
CA LYS A 72 -1.67 -6.47 8.66
C LYS A 72 -2.33 -6.89 9.97
N ASN A 73 -2.59 -5.92 10.85
CA ASN A 73 -3.18 -6.14 12.17
C ASN A 73 -4.70 -5.93 12.18
N VAL A 74 -5.34 -5.85 11.02
CA VAL A 74 -6.80 -5.81 10.94
C VAL A 74 -7.37 -7.12 11.46
N GLY A 75 -8.09 -7.03 12.57
CA GLY A 75 -8.77 -8.15 13.20
C GLY A 75 -9.94 -8.71 12.38
N LYS A 76 -10.66 -9.65 12.95
CA LYS A 76 -11.90 -10.16 12.37
C LYS A 76 -12.94 -9.06 12.29
N ASN A 77 -13.63 -9.00 11.15
CA ASN A 77 -14.82 -8.17 11.03
C ASN A 77 -15.90 -8.68 12.00
N LYS A 78 -16.55 -7.77 12.76
CA LYS A 78 -17.56 -8.13 13.75
C LYS A 78 -18.80 -8.82 13.12
N SER A 79 -19.11 -8.51 11.87
CA SER A 79 -20.29 -9.02 11.14
C SER A 79 -19.96 -10.16 10.18
N SER A 80 -18.70 -10.57 10.04
CA SER A 80 -18.30 -11.66 9.13
C SER A 80 -17.07 -12.40 9.65
N SER A 81 -16.78 -13.56 9.05
CA SER A 81 -15.55 -14.31 9.33
C SER A 81 -14.32 -13.78 8.56
N ALA A 82 -14.45 -12.64 7.88
CA ALA A 82 -13.36 -12.02 7.14
C ALA A 82 -12.25 -11.54 8.08
N SER A 83 -11.00 -11.79 7.74
CA SER A 83 -9.85 -11.46 8.58
C SER A 83 -8.60 -11.21 7.74
N SER A 84 -7.57 -10.71 8.39
CA SER A 84 -6.25 -10.43 7.83
C SER A 84 -6.21 -9.23 6.87
N VAL A 85 -5.03 -8.93 6.37
CA VAL A 85 -4.80 -7.84 5.41
C VAL A 85 -5.63 -7.93 4.12
N VAL A 86 -6.09 -9.13 3.76
CA VAL A 86 -6.90 -9.39 2.55
C VAL A 86 -8.38 -9.60 2.84
N GLN A 87 -8.80 -9.52 4.09
CA GLN A 87 -10.18 -9.69 4.56
C GLN A 87 -10.90 -10.91 3.92
N MET A 88 -10.19 -12.04 3.86
CA MET A 88 -10.73 -13.27 3.32
C MET A 88 -11.57 -13.99 4.37
N THR A 89 -12.77 -14.46 3.98
CA THR A 89 -13.64 -15.24 4.85
C THR A 89 -13.06 -16.63 5.13
N THR A 90 -13.47 -17.23 6.25
CA THR A 90 -13.06 -18.59 6.60
C THR A 90 -13.45 -19.63 5.54
N GLY A 91 -14.64 -19.46 4.93
CA GLY A 91 -15.10 -20.34 3.85
C GLY A 91 -14.24 -20.26 2.61
N THR A 92 -13.97 -19.03 2.12
CA THR A 92 -13.08 -18.78 0.97
C THR A 92 -11.67 -19.30 1.25
N LYS A 93 -11.10 -19.01 2.44
CA LYS A 93 -9.81 -19.55 2.85
C LYS A 93 -9.75 -21.06 2.72
N ARG A 94 -10.71 -21.78 3.31
CA ARG A 94 -10.75 -23.25 3.26
C ARG A 94 -10.82 -23.78 1.83
N SER A 95 -11.67 -23.16 1.00
CA SER A 95 -11.82 -23.55 -0.42
C SER A 95 -10.51 -23.32 -1.19
N MET A 96 -9.89 -22.16 -1.05
CA MET A 96 -8.64 -21.85 -1.75
C MET A 96 -7.47 -22.71 -1.29
N ILE A 97 -7.35 -23.01 0.01
CA ILE A 97 -6.32 -23.94 0.51
C ILE A 97 -6.57 -25.37 0.00
N ARG A 98 -7.82 -25.83 -0.03
CA ARG A 98 -8.16 -27.15 -0.56
C ARG A 98 -7.79 -27.29 -2.04
N LEU A 99 -8.08 -26.26 -2.85
CA LEU A 99 -7.86 -26.30 -4.30
C LEU A 99 -6.38 -26.05 -4.68
N TYR A 100 -5.73 -25.14 -4.00
CA TYR A 100 -4.44 -24.60 -4.43
C TYR A 100 -3.31 -24.70 -3.38
N GLY A 101 -3.64 -25.10 -2.14
CA GLY A 101 -2.68 -25.07 -1.03
C GLY A 101 -1.42 -25.91 -1.29
N LYS A 102 -1.57 -27.11 -1.88
CA LYS A 102 -0.41 -27.95 -2.24
C LYS A 102 0.50 -27.28 -3.26
N GLN A 103 -0.08 -26.71 -4.33
CA GLN A 103 0.66 -26.01 -5.38
C GLN A 103 1.38 -24.77 -4.85
N LEU A 104 0.79 -24.09 -3.86
CA LEU A 104 1.33 -22.85 -3.26
C LEU A 104 2.25 -23.11 -2.04
N ASN A 105 2.42 -24.36 -1.64
CA ASN A 105 3.09 -24.73 -0.39
C ASN A 105 2.48 -24.01 0.84
N ILE A 106 1.14 -23.91 0.88
CA ILE A 106 0.40 -23.31 1.97
C ILE A 106 -0.17 -24.41 2.85
N PRO A 107 0.18 -24.48 4.14
CA PRO A 107 -0.33 -25.51 5.04
C PRO A 107 -1.84 -25.36 5.25
N LYS A 108 -2.53 -26.51 5.51
CA LYS A 108 -3.98 -26.54 5.72
C LYS A 108 -4.46 -25.61 6.84
N ASN A 109 -3.64 -25.43 7.88
CA ASN A 109 -3.89 -24.57 9.02
C ASN A 109 -3.20 -23.20 8.91
N ALA A 110 -2.82 -22.75 7.69
CA ALA A 110 -2.12 -21.49 7.50
C ALA A 110 -2.79 -20.33 8.22
N ASP A 111 -1.97 -19.58 8.97
CA ASP A 111 -2.41 -18.36 9.62
C ASP A 111 -2.37 -17.20 8.62
N LEU A 112 -3.54 -16.62 8.31
CA LEU A 112 -3.64 -15.48 7.41
C LEU A 112 -3.20 -14.15 8.05
N ASN A 113 -2.93 -14.09 9.35
CA ASN A 113 -2.27 -12.93 9.94
C ASN A 113 -0.81 -12.82 9.47
N LYS A 114 -0.26 -13.90 8.90
CA LYS A 114 1.01 -13.85 8.16
C LYS A 114 0.75 -13.35 6.73
N PRO A 115 1.14 -12.12 6.37
CA PRO A 115 0.82 -11.50 5.08
C PRO A 115 1.25 -12.34 3.88
N LYS A 116 2.35 -13.10 4.00
CA LYS A 116 2.83 -14.01 2.95
C LYS A 116 1.75 -14.97 2.46
N TYR A 117 1.05 -15.65 3.37
CA TYR A 117 -0.01 -16.59 2.99
C TYR A 117 -1.27 -15.88 2.53
N ALA A 118 -1.63 -14.79 3.22
CA ALA A 118 -2.81 -14.00 2.87
C ALA A 118 -2.74 -13.46 1.44
N VAL A 119 -1.62 -12.82 1.07
CA VAL A 119 -1.43 -12.23 -0.25
C VAL A 119 -1.36 -13.30 -1.35
N GLN A 120 -0.72 -14.46 -1.08
CA GLN A 120 -0.70 -15.59 -2.03
C GLN A 120 -2.11 -16.14 -2.29
N LEU A 121 -2.91 -16.33 -1.23
CA LEU A 121 -4.29 -16.80 -1.37
C LEU A 121 -5.18 -15.78 -2.06
N ALA A 122 -4.99 -14.48 -1.81
CA ALA A 122 -5.72 -13.44 -2.51
C ALA A 122 -5.41 -13.44 -4.02
N ALA A 123 -4.14 -13.59 -4.39
CA ALA A 123 -3.73 -13.64 -5.80
C ALA A 123 -4.33 -14.85 -6.52
N VAL A 124 -4.26 -16.04 -5.93
CA VAL A 124 -4.85 -17.23 -6.56
C VAL A 124 -6.37 -17.17 -6.59
N TYR A 125 -7.01 -16.57 -5.59
CA TYR A 125 -8.46 -16.37 -5.60
C TYR A 125 -8.88 -15.40 -6.71
N MET A 126 -8.12 -14.32 -6.94
CA MET A 126 -8.37 -13.44 -8.09
C MET A 126 -8.22 -14.16 -9.42
N LYS A 127 -7.24 -15.05 -9.57
CA LYS A 127 -7.10 -15.89 -10.77
C LYS A 127 -8.29 -16.81 -10.93
N HIS A 128 -8.73 -17.45 -9.85
CA HIS A 128 -9.93 -18.30 -9.85
C HIS A 128 -11.19 -17.52 -10.28
N ILE A 129 -11.38 -16.31 -9.77
CA ILE A 129 -12.47 -15.40 -10.17
C ILE A 129 -12.35 -15.03 -11.66
N GLU A 130 -11.15 -14.67 -12.13
CA GLU A 130 -10.92 -14.35 -13.55
C GLU A 130 -11.36 -15.49 -14.45
N ASP A 131 -10.97 -16.72 -14.13
CA ASP A 131 -11.31 -17.90 -14.91
C ASP A 131 -12.83 -18.20 -14.88
N HIS A 132 -13.45 -18.08 -13.70
CA HIS A 132 -14.90 -18.21 -13.56
C HIS A 132 -15.66 -17.16 -14.38
N LEU A 133 -15.31 -15.88 -14.22
CA LEU A 133 -15.95 -14.78 -14.97
C LEU A 133 -15.74 -14.92 -16.47
N THR A 134 -14.54 -15.31 -16.93
CA THR A 134 -14.24 -15.56 -18.34
C THR A 134 -15.20 -16.61 -18.91
N LYS A 135 -15.37 -17.73 -18.21
CA LYS A 135 -16.29 -18.80 -18.59
C LYS A 135 -17.75 -18.33 -18.65
N GLN A 136 -18.19 -17.56 -17.65
CA GLN A 136 -19.58 -17.13 -17.52
C GLN A 136 -19.95 -15.98 -18.45
N LEU A 137 -19.04 -15.06 -18.71
CA LEU A 137 -19.25 -13.86 -19.54
C LEU A 137 -18.87 -14.10 -21.01
N LYS A 138 -18.19 -15.22 -21.33
CA LYS A 138 -17.67 -15.53 -22.66
C LYS A 138 -16.71 -14.46 -23.21
N ARG A 139 -16.05 -13.74 -22.33
CA ARG A 139 -15.02 -12.74 -22.65
C ARG A 139 -14.07 -12.57 -21.46
N LYS A 140 -12.90 -11.99 -21.71
CA LYS A 140 -11.98 -11.59 -20.64
C LYS A 140 -12.62 -10.52 -19.74
N PRO A 141 -12.68 -10.72 -18.41
CA PRO A 141 -13.18 -9.70 -17.50
C PRO A 141 -12.14 -8.58 -17.31
N SER A 142 -12.62 -7.38 -17.01
CA SER A 142 -11.76 -6.27 -16.58
C SER A 142 -11.27 -6.48 -15.14
N THR A 143 -10.20 -5.79 -14.76
CA THR A 143 -9.68 -5.84 -13.37
C THR A 143 -10.73 -5.41 -12.34
N ALA A 144 -11.61 -4.45 -12.68
CA ALA A 144 -12.69 -4.01 -11.82
C ALA A 144 -13.79 -5.08 -11.66
N GLU A 145 -14.07 -5.88 -12.70
CA GLU A 145 -15.01 -7.01 -12.63
C GLU A 145 -14.44 -8.17 -11.79
N ILE A 146 -13.15 -8.44 -11.90
CA ILE A 146 -12.48 -9.44 -11.04
C ILE A 146 -12.54 -8.99 -9.58
N ALA A 147 -12.23 -7.73 -9.30
CA ALA A 147 -12.30 -7.16 -7.96
C ALA A 147 -13.75 -7.12 -7.41
N LEU A 148 -14.76 -6.93 -8.27
CA LEU A 148 -16.17 -7.07 -7.91
C LEU A 148 -16.46 -8.50 -7.42
N GLY A 149 -15.93 -9.52 -8.12
CA GLY A 149 -16.01 -10.92 -7.71
C GLY A 149 -15.32 -11.20 -6.38
N TYR A 150 -14.18 -10.55 -6.13
CA TYR A 150 -13.50 -10.66 -4.85
C TYR A 150 -14.36 -10.14 -3.70
N ARG A 151 -15.02 -9.00 -3.90
CA ARG A 151 -15.83 -8.33 -2.87
C ARG A 151 -17.18 -8.99 -2.60
N PHE A 152 -17.89 -9.42 -3.64
CA PHE A 152 -19.28 -9.89 -3.54
C PHE A 152 -19.45 -11.38 -3.80
N GLY A 153 -18.36 -12.06 -4.18
CA GLY A 153 -18.39 -13.45 -4.64
C GLY A 153 -18.64 -13.56 -6.15
N GLU A 154 -18.17 -14.64 -6.73
CA GLU A 154 -18.13 -14.89 -8.18
C GLU A 154 -19.52 -14.87 -8.82
N SER A 155 -20.48 -15.61 -8.25
CA SER A 155 -21.83 -15.72 -8.78
C SER A 155 -22.59 -14.39 -8.71
N ALA A 156 -22.44 -13.65 -7.60
CA ALA A 156 -23.05 -12.33 -7.46
C ALA A 156 -22.46 -11.34 -8.47
N ALA A 157 -21.14 -11.38 -8.69
CA ALA A 157 -20.50 -10.53 -9.70
C ALA A 157 -21.00 -10.83 -11.12
N VAL A 158 -21.14 -12.10 -11.50
CA VAL A 158 -21.74 -12.50 -12.79
C VAL A 158 -23.15 -11.92 -12.94
N ALA A 159 -23.97 -12.06 -11.90
CA ALA A 159 -25.34 -11.53 -11.92
C ALA A 159 -25.37 -10.01 -12.05
N MET A 160 -24.53 -9.30 -11.28
CA MET A 160 -24.43 -7.83 -11.33
C MET A 160 -23.97 -7.33 -12.70
N ILE A 161 -23.00 -8.01 -13.32
CA ILE A 161 -22.46 -7.64 -14.64
C ILE A 161 -23.52 -7.88 -15.73
N LYS A 162 -24.11 -9.10 -15.77
CA LYS A 162 -25.13 -9.45 -16.77
C LYS A 162 -26.37 -8.57 -16.68
N LYS A 163 -26.84 -8.26 -15.47
CA LYS A 163 -28.00 -7.41 -15.23
C LYS A 163 -27.70 -5.91 -15.28
N LYS A 164 -26.45 -5.50 -15.56
CA LYS A 164 -26.02 -4.10 -15.56
C LYS A 164 -26.39 -3.36 -14.26
N SER A 165 -26.18 -4.01 -13.12
CA SER A 165 -26.55 -3.50 -11.80
C SER A 165 -25.92 -2.13 -11.52
N SER A 166 -26.75 -1.16 -11.11
CA SER A 166 -26.28 0.18 -10.71
C SER A 166 -25.34 0.13 -9.48
N VAL A 167 -25.56 -0.81 -8.56
CA VAL A 167 -24.69 -1.06 -7.40
C VAL A 167 -23.32 -1.55 -7.87
N GLY A 168 -23.29 -2.56 -8.74
CA GLY A 168 -22.04 -3.07 -9.31
C GLY A 168 -21.29 -2.01 -10.10
N LYS A 169 -22.01 -1.22 -10.92
CA LYS A 169 -21.40 -0.12 -11.68
C LYS A 169 -20.75 0.92 -10.75
N ARG A 170 -21.48 1.46 -9.78
CA ARG A 170 -20.94 2.46 -8.83
C ARG A 170 -19.73 1.93 -8.06
N TRP A 171 -19.76 0.67 -7.64
CA TRP A 171 -18.65 0.06 -6.94
C TRP A 171 -17.40 -0.04 -7.84
N MET A 172 -17.57 -0.51 -9.09
CA MET A 172 -16.48 -0.60 -10.06
C MET A 172 -15.90 0.77 -10.43
N ASP A 173 -16.73 1.80 -10.56
CA ASP A 173 -16.29 3.17 -10.84
C ASP A 173 -15.44 3.73 -9.68
N SER A 174 -15.87 3.50 -8.43
CA SER A 174 -15.07 3.82 -7.24
C SER A 174 -13.77 3.03 -7.19
N TYR A 175 -13.80 1.73 -7.53
CA TYR A 175 -12.60 0.89 -7.58
C TYR A 175 -11.57 1.40 -8.59
N ARG A 176 -12.00 1.83 -9.79
CA ARG A 176 -11.10 2.34 -10.84
C ARG A 176 -10.31 3.57 -10.40
N LYS A 177 -10.91 4.44 -9.55
CA LYS A 177 -10.20 5.61 -8.99
C LYS A 177 -9.02 5.18 -8.12
N ASP A 178 -9.24 4.24 -7.21
CA ASP A 178 -8.16 3.70 -6.37
C ASP A 178 -7.13 2.92 -7.20
N ALA A 179 -7.61 2.18 -8.23
CA ALA A 179 -6.76 1.38 -9.10
C ALA A 179 -5.83 2.23 -9.97
N ALA A 180 -6.23 3.43 -10.36
CA ALA A 180 -5.35 4.36 -11.06
C ALA A 180 -4.14 4.74 -10.21
N PHE A 181 -4.34 5.00 -8.91
CA PHE A 181 -3.27 5.35 -7.97
C PHE A 181 -2.33 4.17 -7.67
N TYR A 182 -2.87 3.02 -7.25
CA TYR A 182 -2.04 1.86 -6.90
C TYR A 182 -1.51 1.12 -8.12
N GLY A 183 -2.20 1.19 -9.25
CA GLY A 183 -1.70 0.68 -10.53
C GLY A 183 -0.40 1.35 -10.94
N ALA A 184 -0.34 2.67 -10.89
CA ALA A 184 0.87 3.44 -11.18
C ALA A 184 2.03 3.08 -10.22
N LYS A 185 1.76 2.91 -8.91
CA LYS A 185 2.77 2.53 -7.91
C LYS A 185 3.32 1.10 -8.11
N MET A 186 2.57 0.23 -8.76
CA MET A 186 2.97 -1.15 -9.03
C MET A 186 3.61 -1.33 -10.42
N THR A 187 3.50 -0.33 -11.29
CA THR A 187 4.19 -0.34 -12.60
C THR A 187 5.69 -0.20 -12.34
N PRO A 188 6.52 -1.11 -12.88
CA PRO A 188 7.96 -0.94 -12.76
C PRO A 188 8.37 0.37 -13.42
N PRO A 189 9.31 1.14 -12.83
CA PRO A 189 9.82 2.34 -13.46
C PRO A 189 10.39 2.00 -14.84
N LYS A 190 10.26 2.92 -15.80
CA LYS A 190 10.88 2.79 -17.12
C LYS A 190 12.37 2.51 -16.98
N ALA A 191 12.98 1.86 -17.97
CA ALA A 191 14.39 1.47 -17.91
C ALA A 191 15.32 2.63 -17.54
N GLU A 192 15.09 3.83 -18.07
CA GLU A 192 15.82 5.06 -17.71
C GLU A 192 15.69 5.42 -16.23
N THR A 193 14.49 5.32 -15.66
CA THR A 193 14.25 5.59 -14.23
C THR A 193 14.90 4.55 -13.33
N ARG A 194 15.03 3.30 -13.81
CA ARG A 194 15.79 2.24 -13.10
C ARG A 194 17.27 2.55 -13.07
N GLN A 195 17.86 2.95 -14.21
CA GLN A 195 19.28 3.32 -14.28
C GLN A 195 19.60 4.50 -13.36
N LEU A 196 18.74 5.53 -13.32
CA LEU A 196 18.90 6.66 -12.41
C LEU A 196 18.74 6.26 -10.93
N ALA A 197 17.82 5.33 -10.62
CA ALA A 197 17.66 4.81 -9.26
C ALA A 197 18.87 4.00 -8.80
N PHE A 198 19.43 3.13 -9.65
CA PHE A 198 20.65 2.37 -9.37
C PHE A 198 21.87 3.30 -9.23
N ALA A 199 22.00 4.29 -10.11
CA ALA A 199 23.07 5.27 -10.01
C ALA A 199 22.99 6.11 -8.72
N LYS A 200 21.79 6.44 -8.26
CA LYS A 200 21.59 7.13 -6.98
C LYS A 200 21.95 6.24 -5.80
N GLU A 201 21.50 4.99 -5.79
CA GLU A 201 21.77 4.02 -4.71
C GLU A 201 23.27 3.73 -4.61
N ASP A 202 23.97 3.52 -5.73
CA ASP A 202 25.42 3.36 -5.79
C ASP A 202 26.17 4.60 -5.26
N ARG A 203 25.71 5.80 -5.64
CA ARG A 203 26.27 7.06 -5.13
C ARG A 203 26.06 7.20 -3.63
N ASP A 204 24.85 6.93 -3.13
CA ASP A 204 24.51 7.05 -1.71
C ASP A 204 25.32 6.05 -0.85
N GLN A 205 25.58 4.85 -1.37
CA GLN A 205 26.48 3.86 -0.74
C GLN A 205 27.94 4.36 -0.70
N ARG A 206 28.45 4.90 -1.80
CA ARG A 206 29.80 5.46 -1.85
C ARG A 206 29.99 6.64 -0.91
N VAL A 207 28.97 7.52 -0.80
CA VAL A 207 28.99 8.63 0.16
C VAL A 207 29.05 8.10 1.59
N ALA A 208 28.26 7.06 1.92
CA ALA A 208 28.28 6.45 3.24
C ALA A 208 29.62 5.75 3.57
N GLU A 209 30.25 5.10 2.59
CA GLU A 209 31.60 4.52 2.75
C GLU A 209 32.65 5.59 2.96
N LEU A 210 32.66 6.65 2.17
CA LEU A 210 33.56 7.78 2.33
C LEU A 210 33.41 8.44 3.70
N GLN A 211 32.18 8.57 4.19
CA GLN A 211 31.92 9.09 5.53
C GLN A 211 32.54 8.20 6.62
N LYS A 212 32.40 6.87 6.51
CA LYS A 212 33.05 5.92 7.44
C LYS A 212 34.56 6.03 7.43
N ILE A 213 35.16 6.15 6.24
CA ILE A 213 36.63 6.34 6.08
C ILE A 213 37.06 7.66 6.74
N TRP A 214 36.30 8.73 6.50
CA TRP A 214 36.54 10.04 7.09
C TRP A 214 36.48 9.99 8.62
N ASP A 215 35.42 9.44 9.17
CA ASP A 215 35.22 9.29 10.62
C ASP A 215 36.34 8.47 11.25
N THR A 216 36.83 7.42 10.55
CA THR A 216 37.96 6.58 11.00
C THR A 216 39.28 7.35 10.97
N LEU A 217 39.55 8.14 9.94
CA LEU A 217 40.77 8.94 9.83
C LEU A 217 40.75 10.08 10.85
N TYR A 218 39.64 10.74 11.04
CA TYR A 218 39.51 11.84 11.98
C TYR A 218 39.71 11.40 13.44
N THR A 219 39.17 10.24 13.81
CA THR A 219 39.39 9.67 15.15
C THR A 219 40.86 9.24 15.38
N LYS A 220 41.59 8.90 14.33
CA LYS A 220 43.02 8.55 14.42
C LYS A 220 43.96 9.77 14.43
N ILE A 221 43.55 10.88 13.84
CA ILE A 221 44.40 12.08 13.68
C ILE A 221 44.18 13.08 14.83
N SER A 222 43.08 12.99 15.58
CA SER A 222 42.74 13.89 16.69
C SER A 222 42.72 13.21 18.06
N PRO A 223 43.89 12.77 18.59
CA PRO A 223 43.92 12.15 19.92
C PRO A 223 44.01 13.14 21.08
N ALA A 224 44.14 14.43 20.89
CA ALA A 224 44.26 15.37 22.02
C ALA A 224 44.09 16.83 21.59
N SER A 225 42.91 17.29 21.42
CA SER A 225 42.56 18.72 21.67
C SER A 225 41.07 18.91 21.55
N GLY A 226 40.41 18.97 22.72
CA GLY A 226 39.03 19.36 22.83
C GLY A 226 38.82 20.84 22.53
N THR A 227 38.82 21.21 21.29
CA THR A 227 38.24 22.50 20.79
C THR A 227 38.36 22.55 19.29
N LEU A 228 37.28 22.18 18.59
CA LEU A 228 36.94 22.68 17.25
C LEU A 228 35.57 22.15 16.84
N LEU A 229 34.55 22.64 17.54
CA LEU A 229 33.19 22.72 17.05
C LEU A 229 33.15 23.93 16.10
N ALA A 230 33.40 23.74 14.83
CA ALA A 230 32.98 24.62 13.74
C ALA A 230 33.61 24.14 12.45
N ASN A 231 32.90 23.42 11.63
CA ASN A 231 33.02 23.42 10.16
C ASN A 231 32.31 22.24 9.49
N ASN A 232 31.15 21.84 10.05
CA ASN A 232 30.27 20.87 9.36
C ASN A 232 29.47 21.48 8.19
N THR A 233 29.67 22.79 7.90
CA THR A 233 28.91 23.49 6.86
C THR A 233 29.64 23.54 5.51
N ILE A 234 30.96 23.36 5.49
CA ILE A 234 31.76 23.52 4.25
C ILE A 234 31.70 22.29 3.33
N MET A 235 31.53 21.09 3.89
CA MET A 235 31.53 19.86 3.07
C MET A 235 30.19 19.53 2.40
N LYS A 236 29.10 20.13 2.83
CA LYS A 236 27.79 19.97 2.16
C LYS A 236 27.66 20.70 0.82
N GLY A 237 28.51 21.67 0.57
CA GLY A 237 28.52 22.48 -0.67
C GLY A 237 29.42 21.96 -1.79
N ALA A 238 30.32 21.01 -1.50
CA ALA A 238 31.28 20.52 -2.50
C ALA A 238 30.88 19.20 -3.18
N LEU A 239 29.74 18.62 -2.81
CA LEU A 239 29.23 17.34 -3.32
C LEU A 239 27.88 17.45 -4.05
N LEU A 240 27.45 18.65 -4.44
CA LEU A 240 26.27 18.88 -5.29
C LEU A 240 26.75 19.17 -6.73
#